data_e808cd5933c87af9da87f06f3b5c6007
#
_entry.id   e808cd5933c87af9da87f06f3b5c6007
#
_cell.length_a   1.000
_cell.length_b   1.000
_cell.length_c   1.000
_cell.angle_alpha   90.00
_cell.angle_beta   90.00
_cell.angle_gamma   90.00
#
_symmetry.space_group_name_H-M   'P 1'
#
loop_
_entity.id
_entity.type
_entity.pdbx_description
1 polymer ?
#
loop_
_entity_poly.entity_id
_entity_poly.type
_entity_poly.pdbx_seq_one_letter_code
_entity_poly.pdbx_strand_id
1 'polypeptide(L)'
;MRFENGVVVEARAANGQDYLDKMLGLDEGARRLGEFAFGNNRNVDRCTKNVLFDEKMGGTVHLALGASIPETGGINQSALHWDMVCDLRQGSEIRVDGELFSKNGEFVI
;
A
#
# COMPACT_ATOMS: atom_id res chain seq x y z
N MET A 1 7.71 -5.68 -3.39
CA MET A 1 8.42 -5.22 -2.17
C MET A 1 8.28 -6.23 -1.05
N ARG A 2 9.30 -6.35 -0.26
CA ARG A 2 9.28 -7.17 0.94
C ARG A 2 9.55 -6.29 2.16
N PHE A 3 8.77 -6.50 3.21
CA PHE A 3 8.87 -5.76 4.47
C PHE A 3 9.29 -6.69 5.60
N GLU A 4 10.08 -6.17 6.53
CA GLU A 4 10.35 -6.80 7.82
C GLU A 4 10.18 -5.74 8.90
N ASN A 5 9.33 -6.02 9.89
CA ASN A 5 9.03 -5.10 10.99
C ASN A 5 8.60 -3.71 10.49
N GLY A 6 7.84 -3.67 9.40
CA GLY A 6 7.35 -2.43 8.81
C GLY A 6 8.36 -1.64 7.97
N VAL A 7 9.53 -2.20 7.72
CA VAL A 7 10.60 -1.56 6.92
C VAL A 7 10.84 -2.34 5.64
N VAL A 8 10.95 -1.64 4.52
CA VAL A 8 11.27 -2.26 3.24
C VAL A 8 12.70 -2.79 3.27
N VAL A 9 12.85 -4.09 3.06
CA VAL A 9 14.16 -4.76 2.99
C VAL A 9 14.54 -5.14 1.57
N GLU A 10 13.56 -5.22 0.67
CA GLU A 10 13.79 -5.48 -0.75
C GLU A 10 12.73 -4.77 -1.58
N ALA A 11 13.17 -4.05 -2.61
CA ALA A 11 12.28 -3.35 -3.53
C ALA A 11 12.79 -3.48 -4.96
N ARG A 12 11.93 -3.91 -5.86
CA ARG A 12 12.22 -4.06 -7.29
C ARG A 12 11.12 -3.46 -8.13
N ALA A 13 11.50 -2.81 -9.22
CA ALA A 13 10.57 -2.28 -10.20
C ALA A 13 10.95 -2.75 -11.60
N ALA A 14 9.95 -3.15 -12.39
CA ALA A 14 10.17 -3.50 -13.80
C ALA A 14 10.60 -2.27 -14.61
N ASN A 15 10.07 -1.09 -14.25
CA ASN A 15 10.44 0.20 -14.83
C ASN A 15 10.66 1.19 -13.69
N GLY A 16 11.67 2.04 -13.81
CA GLY A 16 11.92 3.10 -12.84
C GLY A 16 12.63 2.65 -11.56
N GLN A 17 13.47 1.62 -11.64
CA GLN A 17 14.24 1.15 -10.48
C GLN A 17 15.08 2.27 -9.85
N ASP A 18 15.72 3.11 -10.66
CA ASP A 18 16.52 4.24 -10.15
C ASP A 18 15.67 5.24 -9.38
N TYR A 19 14.48 5.52 -9.87
CA TYR A 19 13.52 6.38 -9.19
C TYR A 19 13.08 5.78 -7.84
N LEU A 20 12.77 4.50 -7.84
CA LEU A 20 12.42 3.76 -6.62
C LEU A 20 13.53 3.84 -5.57
N ASP A 21 14.78 3.60 -5.98
CA ASP A 21 15.92 3.64 -5.09
C ASP A 21 16.14 5.05 -4.51
N LYS A 22 15.96 6.09 -5.32
CA LYS A 22 16.08 7.47 -4.86
C LYS A 22 15.00 7.83 -3.84
N MET A 23 13.77 7.43 -4.09
CA MET A 23 12.65 7.73 -3.17
C MET A 23 12.82 7.00 -1.85
N LEU A 24 13.26 5.75 -1.87
CA LEU A 24 13.53 4.98 -0.65
C LEU A 24 14.74 5.51 0.13
N GLY A 25 15.65 6.22 -0.52
CA GLY A 25 16.82 6.82 0.12
C GLY A 25 16.62 8.26 0.58
N LEU A 26 15.40 8.81 0.48
CA LEU A 26 15.14 10.21 0.75
C LEU A 26 15.43 10.62 2.21
N ASP A 27 14.96 9.80 3.16
CA ASP A 27 15.23 9.94 4.59
C ASP A 27 15.05 8.60 5.30
N GLU A 28 15.27 8.55 6.62
CA GLU A 28 15.17 7.31 7.39
C GLU A 28 13.74 6.76 7.40
N GLY A 29 12.72 7.62 7.39
CA GLY A 29 11.33 7.23 7.40
C GLY A 29 10.81 6.73 6.07
N ALA A 30 11.50 7.01 4.96
CA ALA A 30 11.00 6.70 3.61
C ALA A 30 10.82 5.19 3.34
N ARG A 31 11.60 4.34 3.99
CA ARG A 31 11.52 2.88 3.85
C ARG A 31 10.49 2.24 4.78
N ARG A 32 9.90 3.02 5.65
CA ARG A 32 8.96 2.50 6.64
C ARG A 32 7.53 2.58 6.11
N LEU A 33 6.75 1.53 6.38
CA LEU A 33 5.33 1.53 6.05
C LEU A 33 4.61 2.59 6.89
N GLY A 34 3.98 3.56 6.23
CA GLY A 34 3.27 4.65 6.88
C GLY A 34 1.76 4.48 6.88
N GLU A 35 1.23 3.76 5.89
CA GLU A 35 -0.21 3.55 5.78
C GLU A 35 -0.51 2.19 5.16
N PHE A 36 -1.56 1.55 5.69
CA PHE A 36 -2.18 0.39 5.08
C PHE A 36 -3.69 0.60 5.11
N ALA A 37 -4.34 0.52 3.97
CA ALA A 37 -5.78 0.77 3.91
C ALA A 37 -6.44 -0.04 2.79
N PHE A 38 -7.74 -0.19 2.92
CA PHE A 38 -8.58 -0.86 1.93
C PHE A 38 -9.39 0.17 1.15
N GLY A 39 -9.46 0.01 -0.16
CA GLY A 39 -10.45 0.69 -0.98
C GLY A 39 -11.79 -0.01 -0.79
N ASN A 40 -12.86 0.75 -0.61
CA ASN A 40 -14.18 0.18 -0.36
C ASN A 40 -15.31 0.80 -1.17
N ASN A 41 -14.99 1.61 -2.15
CA ASN A 41 -15.99 2.22 -3.04
C ASN A 41 -16.22 1.33 -4.27
N ARG A 42 -17.31 0.57 -4.26
CA ARG A 42 -17.68 -0.34 -5.36
C ARG A 42 -18.13 0.38 -6.62
N ASN A 43 -18.38 1.68 -6.55
CA ASN A 43 -18.71 2.50 -7.73
C ASN A 43 -17.48 2.87 -8.56
N VAL A 44 -16.29 2.71 -7.98
CA VAL A 44 -15.02 2.84 -8.71
C VAL A 44 -14.58 1.43 -9.10
N ASP A 45 -14.77 1.05 -10.36
CA ASP A 45 -14.61 -0.33 -10.82
C ASP A 45 -13.42 -0.57 -11.75
N ARG A 46 -12.68 0.48 -12.10
CA ARG A 46 -11.51 0.38 -12.97
C ARG A 46 -10.39 1.32 -12.54
N CYS A 47 -9.15 0.91 -12.83
CA CYS A 47 -7.98 1.73 -12.57
C CYS A 47 -7.94 2.92 -13.54
N THR A 48 -7.88 4.12 -12.99
CA THR A 48 -7.87 5.37 -13.74
C THR A 48 -6.46 5.97 -13.88
N LYS A 49 -5.47 5.36 -13.24
CA LYS A 49 -4.10 5.89 -13.09
C LYS A 49 -4.05 7.20 -12.31
N ASN A 50 -5.11 7.51 -11.59
CA ASN A 50 -5.18 8.62 -10.64
C ASN A 50 -5.32 8.03 -9.24
N VAL A 51 -4.31 8.18 -8.40
CA VAL A 51 -4.25 7.53 -7.08
C VAL A 51 -5.42 7.95 -6.18
N LEU A 52 -5.89 9.19 -6.29
CA LEU A 52 -7.01 9.67 -5.47
C LEU A 52 -8.31 8.89 -5.72
N PHE A 53 -8.50 8.38 -6.94
CA PHE A 53 -9.65 7.53 -7.27
C PHE A 53 -9.33 6.06 -7.07
N ASP A 54 -8.16 5.62 -7.51
CA ASP A 54 -7.79 4.20 -7.50
C ASP A 54 -7.69 3.64 -6.08
N GLU A 55 -7.22 4.44 -5.13
CA GLU A 55 -7.13 4.03 -3.73
C GLU A 55 -8.49 3.79 -3.07
N LYS A 56 -9.55 4.35 -3.63
CA LYS A 56 -10.93 4.20 -3.13
C LYS A 56 -11.66 3.01 -3.73
N MET A 57 -11.12 2.41 -4.79
CA MET A 57 -11.77 1.34 -5.53
C MET A 57 -12.02 0.12 -4.63
N GLY A 58 -13.28 -0.36 -4.62
CA GLY A 58 -13.62 -1.57 -3.88
C GLY A 58 -12.84 -2.78 -4.38
N GLY A 59 -12.35 -3.61 -3.45
CA GLY A 59 -11.53 -4.76 -3.79
C GLY A 59 -10.06 -4.45 -4.00
N THR A 60 -9.59 -3.27 -3.59
CA THR A 60 -8.18 -2.92 -3.63
C THR A 60 -7.63 -2.72 -2.23
N VAL A 61 -6.32 -2.78 -2.14
CA VAL A 61 -5.58 -2.35 -0.96
C VAL A 61 -4.54 -1.34 -1.40
N HIS A 62 -4.25 -0.38 -0.56
CA HIS A 62 -3.12 0.50 -0.81
C HIS A 62 -2.20 0.57 0.40
N LEU A 63 -0.94 0.75 0.10
CA LEU A 63 0.15 0.89 1.06
C LEU A 63 0.85 2.21 0.76
N ALA A 64 1.17 2.96 1.78
CA ALA A 64 2.01 4.14 1.60
C ALA A 64 3.32 3.99 2.35
N LEU A 65 4.40 4.32 1.67
CA LEU A 65 5.71 4.40 2.29
C LEU A 65 5.94 5.80 2.80
N GLY A 66 6.62 5.91 3.94
CA GLY A 66 7.01 7.20 4.50
C GLY A 66 6.06 7.71 5.58
N ALA A 67 5.62 8.94 5.43
CA ALA A 67 4.82 9.61 6.45
C ALA A 67 3.55 8.86 6.82
N SER A 68 3.34 8.70 8.11
CA SER A 68 2.11 8.11 8.66
C SER A 68 1.01 9.15 8.78
N ILE A 69 -0.22 8.66 8.97
CA ILE A 69 -1.39 9.50 9.27
C ILE A 69 -1.54 9.53 10.80
N PRO A 70 -1.30 10.68 11.46
CA PRO A 70 -1.34 10.75 12.93
C PRO A 70 -2.69 10.35 13.53
N GLU A 71 -3.79 10.62 12.84
CA GLU A 71 -5.15 10.31 13.28
C GLU A 71 -5.39 8.79 13.43
N THR A 72 -4.61 7.97 12.74
CA THR A 72 -4.68 6.51 12.85
C THR A 72 -3.68 5.94 13.85
N GLY A 73 -2.97 6.78 14.59
CA GLY A 73 -1.96 6.38 15.56
C GLY A 73 -0.58 6.20 14.97
N GLY A 74 -0.37 6.57 13.71
CA GLY A 74 0.92 6.49 13.06
C GLY A 74 1.91 7.52 13.59
N ILE A 75 3.16 7.12 13.78
CA ILE A 75 4.21 7.99 14.32
C ILE A 75 5.38 8.20 13.37
N ASN A 76 5.41 7.51 12.23
CA ASN A 76 6.52 7.65 11.29
C ASN A 76 6.49 8.99 10.58
N GLN A 77 7.63 9.65 10.52
CA GLN A 77 7.80 10.95 9.85
C GLN A 77 8.75 10.81 8.67
N SER A 78 8.36 11.38 7.55
CA SER A 78 9.16 11.40 6.33
C SER A 78 8.70 12.54 5.43
N ALA A 79 9.56 13.04 4.57
CA ALA A 79 9.19 13.91 3.46
C ALA A 79 8.45 13.14 2.35
N LEU A 80 8.55 11.82 2.35
CA LEU A 80 7.88 10.94 1.41
C LEU A 80 6.53 10.49 1.97
N HIS A 81 5.50 10.51 1.13
CA HIS A 81 4.26 9.75 1.32
C HIS A 81 3.88 9.22 -0.05
N TRP A 82 4.14 7.94 -0.26
CA TRP A 82 4.02 7.32 -1.58
C TRP A 82 3.03 6.18 -1.55
N ASP A 83 1.85 6.43 -2.10
CA ASP A 83 0.76 5.46 -2.18
C ASP A 83 0.96 4.49 -3.33
N MET A 84 0.76 3.21 -3.06
CA MET A 84 0.79 2.14 -4.04
C MET A 84 -0.49 1.35 -3.94
N VAL A 85 -1.28 1.33 -5.01
CA VAL A 85 -2.57 0.64 -5.06
C VAL A 85 -2.37 -0.74 -5.68
N CYS A 86 -2.95 -1.75 -5.04
CA CYS A 86 -2.96 -3.12 -5.53
C CYS A 86 -4.40 -3.59 -5.73
N ASP A 87 -4.72 -4.03 -6.95
CA ASP A 87 -6.02 -4.60 -7.28
C ASP A 87 -6.05 -6.06 -6.84
N LEU A 88 -6.96 -6.38 -5.91
CA LEU A 88 -7.10 -7.70 -5.32
C LEU A 88 -8.35 -8.44 -5.80
N ARG A 89 -9.02 -7.95 -6.82
CA ARG A 89 -10.32 -8.51 -7.23
C ARG A 89 -10.23 -9.90 -7.82
N GLN A 90 -9.06 -10.32 -8.30
CA GLN A 90 -8.87 -11.66 -8.88
C GLN A 90 -7.60 -12.32 -8.36
N GLY A 91 -7.72 -13.58 -7.94
CA GLY A 91 -6.59 -14.43 -7.59
C GLY A 91 -5.82 -14.01 -6.33
N SER A 92 -6.47 -13.29 -5.40
CA SER A 92 -5.79 -12.78 -4.23
C SER A 92 -6.40 -13.27 -2.93
N GLU A 93 -5.58 -13.28 -1.88
CA GLU A 93 -6.00 -13.53 -0.51
C GLU A 93 -5.26 -12.58 0.42
N ILE A 94 -5.96 -12.11 1.46
CA ILE A 94 -5.33 -11.43 2.58
C ILE A 94 -5.60 -12.28 3.83
N ARG A 95 -4.53 -12.61 4.54
CA ARG A 95 -4.61 -13.34 5.79
C ARG A 95 -4.09 -12.47 6.92
N VAL A 96 -4.77 -12.51 8.04
CA VAL A 96 -4.36 -11.82 9.26
C VAL A 96 -4.09 -12.88 10.31
N ASP A 97 -2.84 -12.97 10.76
CA ASP A 97 -2.39 -13.99 11.71
C ASP A 97 -2.75 -15.41 11.26
N GLY A 98 -2.65 -15.68 9.97
CA GLY A 98 -2.96 -16.99 9.38
C GLY A 98 -4.42 -17.23 9.04
N GLU A 99 -5.33 -16.36 9.47
CA GLU A 99 -6.76 -16.48 9.15
C GLU A 99 -7.12 -15.69 7.90
N LEU A 100 -7.96 -16.26 7.06
CA LEU A 100 -8.42 -15.61 5.85
C LEU A 100 -9.32 -14.41 6.20
N PHE A 101 -8.91 -13.23 5.76
CA PHE A 101 -9.62 -11.97 5.99
C PHE A 101 -10.32 -11.47 4.74
N SER A 102 -9.67 -11.60 3.58
CA SER A 102 -10.20 -11.16 2.30
C SER A 102 -9.80 -12.14 1.21
N LYS A 103 -10.70 -12.37 0.25
CA LYS A 103 -10.45 -13.21 -0.91
C LYS A 103 -11.05 -12.56 -2.15
N ASN A 104 -10.27 -12.46 -3.22
CA ASN A 104 -10.67 -11.85 -4.49
C ASN A 104 -11.29 -10.46 -4.30
N GLY A 105 -10.75 -9.68 -3.37
CA GLY A 105 -11.19 -8.33 -3.09
C GLY A 105 -12.42 -8.20 -2.22
N GLU A 106 -12.94 -9.29 -1.67
CA GLU A 106 -14.11 -9.28 -0.79
C GLU A 106 -13.75 -9.75 0.62
N PHE A 107 -14.27 -9.06 1.62
CA PHE A 107 -14.10 -9.46 3.00
C PHE A 107 -14.89 -10.73 3.31
N VAL A 108 -14.26 -11.66 4.02
CA VAL A 108 -14.86 -12.95 4.39
C VAL A 108 -15.16 -13.08 5.89
N ILE A 109 -15.04 -11.98 6.59
CA ILE A 109 -15.35 -11.90 8.03
C ILE A 109 -16.75 -11.36 8.26
#